data_42e30220d15a550ff3674e4d73e109e0
#
_entry.id   42e30220d15a550ff3674e4d73e109e0
#
_cell.length_a   1.000
_cell.length_b   1.000
_cell.length_c   1.000
_cell.angle_alpha   90.00
_cell.angle_beta   90.00
_cell.angle_gamma   90.00
#
_symmetry.space_group_name_H-M   'P 1'
#
loop_
_entity.id
_entity.type
_entity.pdbx_description
1 polymer ?
#
loop_
_entity_poly.entity_id
_entity_poly.type
_entity_poly.pdbx_seq_one_letter_code
_entity_poly.pdbx_strand_id
1 'polypeptide(L)'
;LGDSLVAVVTAFFVGFLVISLLSTIERVFGVTTGLTLSELRDPRQPLLRELQRRAPGTWNHSLQVANIAEAAAESIGADALLTYVGALYHDMGKMNKPEYFVENQSGINRHERLSPAMSLLVIVGHVKDGMELAAEYSLPRTVRHFIESHHGTTLMEYFFHVARNRAGDDEINEADFRYPGPKPETREAAILMLADCVESASRTLSEPTPARIEQLVRDLSHKRLVDGQFDDSPLTLRELRVLEDSIIKSLNAIYHGRISYPSARTEQREARGDQPMPRVAS
;
A
#
# COMPACT_ATOMS: atom_id res chain seq x y z
N LEU A 1 -43.67 27.08 22.57
CA LEU A 1 -43.37 25.66 22.77
C LEU A 1 -43.71 24.81 21.55
N GLY A 2 -44.89 25.05 20.88
CA GLY A 2 -45.32 24.32 19.68
C GLY A 2 -44.34 24.53 18.50
N ASP A 3 -44.02 25.77 18.20
CA ASP A 3 -43.14 26.14 17.07
C ASP A 3 -41.72 25.62 17.22
N SER A 4 -41.19 25.61 18.46
CA SER A 4 -39.87 25.05 18.75
C SER A 4 -39.84 23.51 18.55
N LEU A 5 -40.91 22.81 18.94
CA LEU A 5 -41.03 21.37 18.75
C LEU A 5 -41.11 21.02 17.23
N VAL A 6 -41.96 21.76 16.49
CA VAL A 6 -42.08 21.59 15.04
C VAL A 6 -40.75 21.81 14.33
N ALA A 7 -40.01 22.88 14.71
CA ALA A 7 -38.69 23.15 14.13
C ALA A 7 -37.69 22.00 14.38
N VAL A 8 -37.65 21.44 15.58
CA VAL A 8 -36.77 20.32 15.95
C VAL A 8 -37.15 19.06 15.15
N VAL A 9 -38.44 18.70 15.10
CA VAL A 9 -38.92 17.53 14.34
C VAL A 9 -38.61 17.68 12.84
N THR A 10 -38.82 18.86 12.29
CA THR A 10 -38.50 19.15 10.88
C THR A 10 -36.98 19.01 10.63
N ALA A 11 -36.14 19.54 11.51
CA ALA A 11 -34.69 19.40 11.37
C ALA A 11 -34.21 17.92 11.38
N PHE A 12 -34.76 17.11 12.30
CA PHE A 12 -34.50 15.66 12.32
C PHE A 12 -34.98 14.95 11.06
N PHE A 13 -36.19 15.28 10.59
CA PHE A 13 -36.76 14.69 9.37
C PHE A 13 -35.93 15.03 8.13
N VAL A 14 -35.53 16.31 7.99
CA VAL A 14 -34.68 16.76 6.88
C VAL A 14 -33.31 16.08 6.95
N GLY A 15 -32.69 16.01 8.16
CA GLY A 15 -31.44 15.32 8.35
C GLY A 15 -31.51 13.85 7.95
N PHE A 16 -32.55 13.14 8.40
CA PHE A 16 -32.77 11.74 8.01
C PHE A 16 -33.00 11.57 6.49
N LEU A 17 -33.77 12.45 5.89
CA LEU A 17 -34.02 12.46 4.44
C LEU A 17 -32.72 12.64 3.66
N VAL A 18 -31.91 13.63 4.06
CA VAL A 18 -30.61 13.91 3.40
C VAL A 18 -29.67 12.70 3.49
N ILE A 19 -29.51 12.10 4.68
CA ILE A 19 -28.64 10.93 4.86
C ILE A 19 -29.14 9.74 4.01
N SER A 20 -30.46 9.48 4.01
CA SER A 20 -31.05 8.39 3.23
C SER A 20 -30.94 8.61 1.71
N LEU A 21 -31.08 9.87 1.27
CA LEU A 21 -30.95 10.25 -0.13
C LEU A 21 -29.50 10.19 -0.61
N LEU A 22 -28.55 10.54 0.26
CA LEU A 22 -27.13 10.55 -0.04
C LEU A 22 -26.62 9.18 -0.50
N SER A 23 -26.94 8.11 0.24
CA SER A 23 -26.58 6.73 -0.13
C SER A 23 -27.19 6.29 -1.48
N THR A 24 -28.36 6.82 -1.80
CA THR A 24 -29.01 6.55 -3.09
C THR A 24 -28.32 7.31 -4.23
N ILE A 25 -27.96 8.57 -3.99
CA ILE A 25 -27.19 9.39 -4.94
C ILE A 25 -25.82 8.75 -5.21
N GLU A 26 -25.10 8.36 -4.17
CA GLU A 26 -23.81 7.67 -4.31
C GLU A 26 -23.93 6.44 -5.22
N ARG A 27 -24.95 5.62 -5.00
CA ARG A 27 -25.18 4.39 -5.79
C ARG A 27 -25.58 4.69 -7.24
N VAL A 28 -26.47 5.67 -7.48
CA VAL A 28 -26.96 6.00 -8.81
C VAL A 28 -25.90 6.70 -9.66
N PHE A 29 -25.16 7.63 -9.06
CA PHE A 29 -24.15 8.42 -9.77
C PHE A 29 -22.73 7.85 -9.69
N GLY A 30 -22.52 6.77 -8.93
CA GLY A 30 -21.20 6.17 -8.74
C GLY A 30 -20.20 7.09 -8.02
N VAL A 31 -20.70 8.04 -7.24
CA VAL A 31 -19.89 9.00 -6.48
C VAL A 31 -19.62 8.42 -5.09
N THR A 32 -18.46 8.68 -4.53
CA THR A 32 -18.12 8.28 -3.15
C THR A 32 -17.96 9.55 -2.30
N THR A 33 -18.76 9.66 -1.24
CA THR A 33 -18.69 10.83 -0.35
C THR A 33 -17.62 10.66 0.73
N GLY A 34 -17.21 11.78 1.34
CA GLY A 34 -16.30 11.77 2.49
C GLY A 34 -16.86 11.00 3.70
N LEU A 35 -18.20 10.91 3.83
CA LEU A 35 -18.85 10.10 4.88
C LEU A 35 -18.55 8.60 4.66
N THR A 36 -18.82 8.09 3.45
CA THR A 36 -18.55 6.71 3.08
C THR A 36 -17.06 6.38 3.21
N LEU A 37 -16.16 7.29 2.79
CA LEU A 37 -14.73 7.10 2.98
C LEU A 37 -14.33 7.07 4.46
N SER A 38 -14.93 7.93 5.31
CA SER A 38 -14.68 7.94 6.76
C SER A 38 -15.14 6.65 7.42
N GLU A 39 -16.26 6.07 6.98
CA GLU A 39 -16.73 4.76 7.44
C GLU A 39 -15.77 3.64 6.99
N LEU A 40 -15.29 3.66 5.75
CA LEU A 40 -14.35 2.68 5.21
C LEU A 40 -12.96 2.78 5.86
N ARG A 41 -12.58 3.94 6.38
CA ARG A 41 -11.33 4.14 7.14
C ARG A 41 -11.33 3.41 8.48
N ASP A 42 -12.48 3.07 9.03
CA ASP A 42 -12.58 2.43 10.36
C ASP A 42 -12.01 0.99 10.32
N PRO A 43 -10.98 0.68 11.13
CA PRO A 43 -10.39 -0.67 11.18
C PRO A 43 -11.39 -1.76 11.61
N ARG A 44 -12.55 -1.38 12.14
CA ARG A 44 -13.62 -2.31 12.53
C ARG A 44 -14.46 -2.79 11.36
N GLN A 45 -14.28 -2.23 10.18
CA GLN A 45 -14.94 -2.72 8.95
C GLN A 45 -14.71 -4.22 8.78
N PRO A 46 -15.75 -4.99 8.41
CA PRO A 46 -15.67 -6.45 8.36
C PRO A 46 -14.48 -6.97 7.54
N LEU A 47 -14.27 -6.40 6.35
CA LEU A 47 -13.20 -6.80 5.45
C LEU A 47 -11.80 -6.48 5.99
N LEU A 48 -11.62 -5.30 6.64
CA LEU A 48 -10.36 -4.96 7.29
C LEU A 48 -10.06 -5.84 8.51
N ARG A 49 -11.09 -6.25 9.26
CA ARG A 49 -10.93 -7.23 10.35
C ARG A 49 -10.54 -8.61 9.84
N GLU A 50 -11.07 -9.02 8.70
CA GLU A 50 -10.66 -10.25 8.03
C GLU A 50 -9.18 -10.17 7.60
N LEU A 51 -8.76 -9.05 7.00
CA LEU A 51 -7.38 -8.81 6.62
C LEU A 51 -6.44 -8.89 7.83
N GLN A 52 -6.79 -8.24 8.95
CA GLN A 52 -6.01 -8.28 10.20
C GLN A 52 -5.84 -9.70 10.73
N ARG A 53 -6.89 -10.53 10.62
CA ARG A 53 -6.88 -11.89 11.14
C ARG A 53 -6.14 -12.87 10.24
N ARG A 54 -6.35 -12.79 8.92
CA ARG A 54 -5.86 -13.77 7.93
C ARG A 54 -4.48 -13.45 7.39
N ALA A 55 -4.16 -12.16 7.24
CA ALA A 55 -2.91 -11.66 6.69
C ALA A 55 -2.38 -10.45 7.48
N PRO A 56 -1.95 -10.65 8.74
CA PRO A 56 -1.53 -9.54 9.62
C PRO A 56 -0.31 -8.78 9.09
N GLY A 57 0.58 -9.43 8.35
CA GLY A 57 1.71 -8.77 7.69
C GLY A 57 1.24 -7.80 6.62
N THR A 58 0.31 -8.23 5.76
CA THR A 58 -0.32 -7.38 4.73
C THR A 58 -1.10 -6.21 5.36
N TRP A 59 -1.82 -6.45 6.46
CA TRP A 59 -2.48 -5.37 7.20
C TRP A 59 -1.51 -4.29 7.67
N ASN A 60 -0.40 -4.70 8.30
CA ASN A 60 0.62 -3.76 8.78
C ASN A 60 1.28 -3.00 7.63
N HIS A 61 1.53 -3.67 6.52
CA HIS A 61 2.01 -3.06 5.28
C HIS A 61 1.02 -2.02 4.76
N SER A 62 -0.23 -2.41 4.53
CA SER A 62 -1.28 -1.50 4.02
C SER A 62 -1.47 -0.28 4.91
N LEU A 63 -1.37 -0.43 6.23
CA LEU A 63 -1.47 0.69 7.17
C LEU A 63 -0.27 1.66 7.04
N GLN A 64 0.95 1.14 6.86
CA GLN A 64 2.13 1.98 6.65
C GLN A 64 2.06 2.71 5.30
N VAL A 65 1.70 1.98 4.24
CA VAL A 65 1.49 2.58 2.91
C VAL A 65 0.40 3.65 2.96
N ALA A 66 -0.72 3.41 3.67
CA ALA A 66 -1.81 4.37 3.81
C ALA A 66 -1.33 5.68 4.46
N ASN A 67 -0.54 5.61 5.53
CA ASN A 67 -0.01 6.80 6.20
C ASN A 67 0.99 7.57 5.30
N ILE A 68 1.85 6.87 4.57
CA ILE A 68 2.79 7.49 3.63
C ILE A 68 2.04 8.16 2.47
N ALA A 69 1.07 7.45 1.89
CA ALA A 69 0.29 7.91 0.76
C ALA A 69 -0.64 9.08 1.11
N GLU A 70 -1.26 9.09 2.31
CA GLU A 70 -2.06 10.20 2.82
C GLU A 70 -1.23 11.49 2.90
N ALA A 71 -0.06 11.42 3.55
CA ALA A 71 0.84 12.57 3.66
C ALA A 71 1.35 13.06 2.29
N ALA A 72 1.61 12.13 1.37
CA ALA A 72 2.00 12.45 0.01
C ALA A 72 0.86 13.13 -0.77
N ALA A 73 -0.38 12.64 -0.66
CA ALA A 73 -1.57 13.24 -1.28
C ALA A 73 -1.83 14.66 -0.75
N GLU A 74 -1.74 14.88 0.56
CA GLU A 74 -1.84 16.20 1.17
C GLU A 74 -0.82 17.19 0.60
N SER A 75 0.40 16.73 0.35
CA SER A 75 1.51 17.60 -0.12
C SER A 75 1.26 18.23 -1.49
N ILE A 76 0.40 17.64 -2.32
CA ILE A 76 0.04 18.13 -3.66
C ILE A 76 -1.44 18.55 -3.77
N GLY A 77 -2.20 18.53 -2.67
CA GLY A 77 -3.62 18.86 -2.68
C GLY A 77 -4.49 17.84 -3.43
N ALA A 78 -4.10 16.55 -3.43
CA ALA A 78 -4.93 15.44 -3.86
C ALA A 78 -5.87 14.99 -2.74
N ASP A 79 -6.82 14.08 -3.03
CA ASP A 79 -7.74 13.57 -2.02
C ASP A 79 -7.03 12.59 -1.07
N ALA A 80 -6.55 13.13 0.06
CA ALA A 80 -5.80 12.39 1.06
C ALA A 80 -6.63 11.28 1.72
N LEU A 81 -7.92 11.55 2.01
CA LEU A 81 -8.80 10.55 2.61
C LEU A 81 -9.07 9.38 1.66
N LEU A 82 -9.35 9.67 0.40
CA LEU A 82 -9.53 8.64 -0.63
C LEU A 82 -8.24 7.83 -0.81
N THR A 83 -7.09 8.49 -0.85
CA THR A 83 -5.78 7.84 -0.99
C THR A 83 -5.49 6.91 0.19
N TYR A 84 -5.75 7.37 1.42
CA TYR A 84 -5.61 6.55 2.63
C TYR A 84 -6.49 5.30 2.58
N VAL A 85 -7.78 5.49 2.28
CA VAL A 85 -8.74 4.37 2.19
C VAL A 85 -8.35 3.42 1.07
N GLY A 86 -8.03 3.92 -0.12
CA GLY A 86 -7.53 3.09 -1.22
C GLY A 86 -6.35 2.22 -0.82
N ALA A 87 -5.39 2.81 -0.09
CA ALA A 87 -4.22 2.11 0.42
C ALA A 87 -4.55 1.05 1.48
N LEU A 88 -5.57 1.23 2.33
CA LEU A 88 -5.97 0.20 3.28
C LEU A 88 -6.49 -1.08 2.59
N TYR A 89 -7.11 -0.94 1.42
CA TYR A 89 -7.80 -2.04 0.74
C TYR A 89 -7.03 -2.61 -0.46
N HIS A 90 -5.96 -1.96 -0.94
CA HIS A 90 -5.31 -2.32 -2.21
C HIS A 90 -4.87 -3.79 -2.29
N ASP A 91 -4.38 -4.32 -1.20
CA ASP A 91 -3.75 -5.64 -1.10
C ASP A 91 -4.62 -6.71 -0.43
N MET A 92 -5.92 -6.45 -0.22
CA MET A 92 -6.79 -7.38 0.53
C MET A 92 -6.90 -8.77 -0.09
N GLY A 93 -6.67 -8.92 -1.40
CA GLY A 93 -6.69 -10.22 -2.07
C GLY A 93 -5.58 -11.18 -1.61
N LYS A 94 -4.51 -10.66 -1.00
CA LYS A 94 -3.46 -11.48 -0.40
C LYS A 94 -3.96 -12.37 0.75
N MET A 95 -5.13 -12.05 1.34
CA MET A 95 -5.78 -12.89 2.36
C MET A 95 -6.08 -14.31 1.90
N ASN A 96 -6.26 -14.54 0.60
CA ASN A 96 -6.63 -15.86 0.09
C ASN A 96 -5.46 -16.85 0.12
N LYS A 97 -4.21 -16.32 0.02
CA LYS A 97 -2.98 -17.13 0.02
C LYS A 97 -1.85 -16.38 0.75
N PRO A 98 -2.03 -15.99 2.02
CA PRO A 98 -1.10 -15.09 2.71
C PRO A 98 0.32 -15.63 2.78
N GLU A 99 0.49 -16.94 2.88
CA GLU A 99 1.80 -17.60 3.00
C GLU A 99 2.70 -17.46 1.76
N TYR A 100 2.18 -16.99 0.64
CA TYR A 100 2.97 -16.70 -0.56
C TYR A 100 3.53 -15.28 -0.59
N PHE A 101 3.09 -14.39 0.29
CA PHE A 101 3.54 -13.01 0.35
C PHE A 101 4.53 -12.82 1.50
N VAL A 102 5.69 -12.24 1.18
CA VAL A 102 6.87 -12.19 2.06
C VAL A 102 6.57 -11.56 3.43
N GLU A 103 5.69 -10.58 3.47
CA GLU A 103 5.28 -9.89 4.70
C GLU A 103 4.51 -10.78 5.68
N ASN A 104 3.94 -11.90 5.21
CA ASN A 104 3.22 -12.88 6.04
C ASN A 104 4.03 -14.18 6.26
N GLN A 105 5.23 -14.30 5.68
CA GLN A 105 6.04 -15.51 5.81
C GLN A 105 6.82 -15.53 7.13
N SER A 106 6.99 -16.73 7.66
CA SER A 106 7.81 -17.02 8.86
C SER A 106 9.03 -17.88 8.51
N GLY A 107 9.84 -17.42 7.56
CA GLY A 107 11.15 -18.03 7.24
C GLY A 107 11.16 -19.08 6.13
N ILE A 108 10.01 -19.52 5.60
CA ILE A 108 9.94 -20.45 4.46
C ILE A 108 9.36 -19.71 3.25
N ASN A 109 10.18 -19.57 2.20
CA ASN A 109 9.70 -19.01 0.93
C ASN A 109 8.97 -20.08 0.12
N ARG A 110 7.64 -19.98 0.04
CA ARG A 110 6.81 -20.94 -0.71
C ARG A 110 7.07 -20.94 -2.21
N HIS A 111 7.59 -19.85 -2.76
CA HIS A 111 7.91 -19.73 -4.19
C HIS A 111 9.10 -20.59 -4.63
N GLU A 112 9.97 -21.02 -3.72
CA GLU A 112 11.10 -21.91 -4.03
C GLU A 112 10.66 -23.27 -4.60
N ARG A 113 9.44 -23.70 -4.27
CA ARG A 113 8.85 -24.95 -4.73
C ARG A 113 8.00 -24.83 -6.00
N LEU A 114 7.89 -23.63 -6.53
CA LEU A 114 7.09 -23.31 -7.72
C LEU A 114 7.98 -23.00 -8.91
N SER A 115 7.45 -23.20 -10.12
CA SER A 115 8.06 -22.61 -11.30
C SER A 115 7.86 -21.09 -11.30
N PRO A 116 8.71 -20.31 -12.00
CA PRO A 116 8.51 -18.84 -12.12
C PRO A 116 7.11 -18.49 -12.63
N ALA A 117 6.58 -19.21 -13.62
CA ALA A 117 5.24 -18.99 -14.15
C ALA A 117 4.13 -19.26 -13.12
N MET A 118 4.28 -20.32 -12.30
CA MET A 118 3.32 -20.59 -11.21
C MET A 118 3.39 -19.52 -10.12
N SER A 119 4.58 -19.07 -9.76
CA SER A 119 4.76 -17.98 -8.81
C SER A 119 4.12 -16.69 -9.30
N LEU A 120 4.28 -16.38 -10.59
CA LEU A 120 3.65 -15.27 -11.26
C LEU A 120 2.11 -15.30 -11.13
N LEU A 121 1.50 -16.45 -11.47
CA LEU A 121 0.06 -16.63 -11.38
C LEU A 121 -0.47 -16.42 -9.95
N VAL A 122 0.26 -16.89 -8.94
CA VAL A 122 -0.11 -16.67 -7.52
C VAL A 122 -0.05 -15.18 -7.17
N ILE A 123 1.01 -14.50 -7.59
CA ILE A 123 1.21 -13.08 -7.25
C ILE A 123 0.20 -12.19 -7.99
N VAL A 124 0.06 -12.34 -9.31
CA VAL A 124 -0.94 -11.56 -10.08
C VAL A 124 -2.36 -11.85 -9.59
N GLY A 125 -2.60 -13.09 -9.14
CA GLY A 125 -3.91 -13.55 -8.67
C GLY A 125 -4.47 -12.72 -7.51
N HIS A 126 -3.62 -12.07 -6.66
CA HIS A 126 -4.14 -11.27 -5.55
C HIS A 126 -4.96 -10.06 -6.01
N VAL A 127 -4.63 -9.48 -7.16
CA VAL A 127 -5.41 -8.35 -7.71
C VAL A 127 -6.82 -8.82 -8.07
N LYS A 128 -6.94 -9.97 -8.75
CA LYS A 128 -8.23 -10.56 -9.08
C LYS A 128 -9.01 -10.95 -7.82
N ASP A 129 -8.36 -11.65 -6.90
CA ASP A 129 -8.95 -12.05 -5.61
C ASP A 129 -9.42 -10.81 -4.83
N GLY A 130 -8.65 -9.71 -4.86
CA GLY A 130 -9.01 -8.43 -4.26
C GLY A 130 -10.25 -7.80 -4.90
N MET A 131 -10.35 -7.82 -6.22
CA MET A 131 -11.52 -7.31 -6.95
C MET A 131 -12.78 -8.13 -6.68
N GLU A 132 -12.66 -9.45 -6.54
CA GLU A 132 -13.77 -10.34 -6.16
C GLU A 132 -14.26 -10.00 -4.74
N LEU A 133 -13.36 -9.85 -3.77
CA LEU A 133 -13.70 -9.42 -2.40
C LEU A 133 -14.33 -8.01 -2.40
N ALA A 134 -13.80 -7.08 -3.19
CA ALA A 134 -14.36 -5.73 -3.31
C ALA A 134 -15.80 -5.74 -3.85
N ALA A 135 -16.11 -6.67 -4.75
CA ALA A 135 -17.47 -6.85 -5.25
C ALA A 135 -18.39 -7.46 -4.18
N GLU A 136 -17.92 -8.50 -3.48
CA GLU A 136 -18.66 -9.17 -2.39
C GLU A 136 -19.04 -8.19 -1.27
N TYR A 137 -18.08 -7.36 -0.85
CA TYR A 137 -18.29 -6.36 0.21
C TYR A 137 -18.83 -5.01 -0.31
N SER A 138 -19.21 -4.94 -1.59
CA SER A 138 -19.80 -3.75 -2.22
C SER A 138 -18.95 -2.49 -2.05
N LEU A 139 -17.63 -2.58 -2.14
CA LEU A 139 -16.74 -1.42 -2.08
C LEU A 139 -17.04 -0.45 -3.24
N PRO A 140 -16.95 0.88 -3.01
CA PRO A 140 -17.12 1.88 -4.05
C PRO A 140 -16.14 1.69 -5.22
N ARG A 141 -16.58 2.08 -6.42
CA ARG A 141 -15.75 1.98 -7.63
C ARG A 141 -14.41 2.72 -7.50
N THR A 142 -14.43 3.88 -6.84
CA THR A 142 -13.23 4.67 -6.57
C THR A 142 -12.18 3.90 -5.75
N VAL A 143 -12.62 3.12 -4.76
CA VAL A 143 -11.73 2.27 -3.94
C VAL A 143 -11.26 1.04 -4.73
N ARG A 144 -12.15 0.43 -5.54
CA ARG A 144 -11.77 -0.71 -6.40
C ARG A 144 -10.69 -0.36 -7.40
N HIS A 145 -10.67 0.88 -7.91
CA HIS A 145 -9.64 1.35 -8.83
C HIS A 145 -8.23 1.24 -8.22
N PHE A 146 -8.06 1.48 -6.93
CA PHE A 146 -6.76 1.28 -6.26
C PHE A 146 -6.34 -0.19 -6.25
N ILE A 147 -7.28 -1.12 -6.04
CA ILE A 147 -6.99 -2.56 -6.01
C ILE A 147 -6.53 -3.05 -7.39
N GLU A 148 -7.21 -2.63 -8.45
CA GLU A 148 -6.89 -3.10 -9.80
C GLU A 148 -5.64 -2.45 -10.41
N SER A 149 -5.30 -1.19 -10.00
CA SER A 149 -4.28 -0.38 -10.68
C SER A 149 -2.98 -0.17 -9.91
N HIS A 150 -2.88 -0.58 -8.62
CA HIS A 150 -1.70 -0.26 -7.80
C HIS A 150 -0.39 -0.86 -8.33
N HIS A 151 -0.45 -1.92 -9.10
CA HIS A 151 0.72 -2.46 -9.80
C HIS A 151 0.82 -2.01 -11.26
N GLY A 152 -0.24 -1.43 -11.84
CA GLY A 152 -0.26 -1.01 -13.24
C GLY A 152 0.11 -2.15 -14.18
N THR A 153 1.05 -1.87 -15.07
CA THR A 153 1.66 -2.86 -16.00
C THR A 153 3.12 -3.13 -15.69
N THR A 154 3.54 -3.01 -14.42
CA THR A 154 4.93 -3.15 -14.01
C THR A 154 5.46 -4.56 -14.20
N LEU A 155 6.78 -4.66 -14.47
CA LEU A 155 7.48 -5.93 -14.62
C LEU A 155 7.73 -6.56 -13.23
N MET A 156 7.44 -7.84 -13.10
CA MET A 156 7.85 -8.66 -11.93
C MET A 156 9.29 -9.16 -12.11
N GLU A 157 10.24 -8.26 -11.89
CA GLU A 157 11.65 -8.42 -12.23
C GLU A 157 12.28 -9.70 -11.69
N TYR A 158 12.01 -10.01 -10.42
CA TYR A 158 12.59 -11.20 -9.80
C TYR A 158 12.26 -12.47 -10.59
N PHE A 159 10.99 -12.68 -10.94
CA PHE A 159 10.57 -13.87 -11.67
C PHE A 159 10.99 -13.85 -13.13
N PHE A 160 11.01 -12.68 -13.75
CA PHE A 160 11.55 -12.50 -15.09
C PHE A 160 13.04 -12.90 -15.15
N HIS A 161 13.86 -12.39 -14.23
CA HIS A 161 15.28 -12.73 -14.18
C HIS A 161 15.51 -14.21 -13.85
N VAL A 162 14.73 -14.79 -12.94
CA VAL A 162 14.83 -16.24 -12.64
C VAL A 162 14.43 -17.08 -13.85
N ALA A 163 13.36 -16.70 -14.57
CA ALA A 163 12.94 -17.39 -15.79
C ALA A 163 14.01 -17.29 -16.87
N ARG A 164 14.53 -16.09 -17.12
CA ARG A 164 15.58 -15.82 -18.10
C ARG A 164 16.87 -16.61 -17.82
N ASN A 165 17.29 -16.67 -16.55
CA ASN A 165 18.46 -17.44 -16.16
C ASN A 165 18.27 -18.95 -16.31
N ARG A 166 17.02 -19.45 -16.24
CA ARG A 166 16.71 -20.88 -16.45
C ARG A 166 16.53 -21.25 -17.91
N ALA A 167 16.11 -20.32 -18.76
CA ALA A 167 15.84 -20.54 -20.17
C ALA A 167 17.14 -20.71 -20.99
N GLY A 168 18.28 -20.19 -20.51
CA GLY A 168 19.53 -20.23 -21.25
C GLY A 168 19.45 -19.40 -22.53
N ASP A 169 19.51 -20.07 -23.70
CA ASP A 169 19.43 -19.43 -25.03
C ASP A 169 17.99 -19.24 -25.53
N ASP A 170 16.99 -19.78 -24.84
CA ASP A 170 15.59 -19.61 -25.20
C ASP A 170 15.12 -18.17 -24.93
N GLU A 171 14.38 -17.60 -25.88
CA GLU A 171 13.84 -16.24 -25.75
C GLU A 171 12.67 -16.21 -24.76
N ILE A 172 12.77 -15.40 -23.71
CA ILE A 172 11.69 -15.16 -22.74
C ILE A 172 11.06 -13.80 -23.05
N ASN A 173 9.74 -13.81 -23.28
CA ASN A 173 8.98 -12.59 -23.51
C ASN A 173 8.74 -11.85 -22.19
N GLU A 174 9.24 -10.62 -22.07
CA GLU A 174 9.04 -9.76 -20.90
C GLU A 174 7.55 -9.48 -20.62
N ALA A 175 6.73 -9.39 -21.67
CA ALA A 175 5.30 -9.12 -21.52
C ALA A 175 4.58 -10.18 -20.70
N ASP A 176 5.05 -11.44 -20.69
CA ASP A 176 4.46 -12.53 -19.91
C ASP A 176 4.71 -12.38 -18.40
N PHE A 177 5.64 -11.49 -18.02
CA PHE A 177 6.01 -11.22 -16.62
C PHE A 177 5.56 -9.85 -16.16
N ARG A 178 4.68 -9.16 -16.89
CA ARG A 178 4.09 -7.90 -16.49
C ARG A 178 2.72 -8.10 -15.84
N TYR A 179 2.35 -7.20 -14.93
CA TYR A 179 0.98 -7.12 -14.47
C TYR A 179 0.06 -6.72 -15.62
N PRO A 180 -1.21 -7.19 -15.62
CA PRO A 180 -2.12 -6.94 -16.74
C PRO A 180 -2.68 -5.51 -16.79
N GLY A 181 -2.46 -4.70 -15.75
CA GLY A 181 -3.05 -3.38 -15.64
C GLY A 181 -4.44 -3.40 -14.99
N PRO A 182 -5.17 -2.28 -15.06
CA PRO A 182 -4.83 -1.02 -15.74
C PRO A 182 -3.71 -0.23 -15.04
N LYS A 183 -3.15 0.78 -15.74
CA LYS A 183 -2.29 1.79 -15.11
C LYS A 183 -3.13 2.71 -14.22
N PRO A 184 -2.51 3.43 -13.24
CA PRO A 184 -3.19 4.44 -12.45
C PRO A 184 -3.77 5.57 -13.33
N GLU A 185 -5.09 5.80 -13.22
CA GLU A 185 -5.79 6.85 -13.99
C GLU A 185 -5.98 8.15 -13.17
N THR A 186 -5.72 8.10 -11.86
CA THR A 186 -5.87 9.26 -10.96
C THR A 186 -4.55 9.58 -10.25
N ARG A 187 -4.42 10.81 -9.75
CA ARG A 187 -3.26 11.20 -8.93
C ARG A 187 -3.14 10.32 -7.69
N GLU A 188 -4.26 10.05 -7.05
CA GLU A 188 -4.36 9.24 -5.84
C GLU A 188 -3.86 7.80 -6.07
N ALA A 189 -4.25 7.17 -7.17
CA ALA A 189 -3.80 5.82 -7.53
C ALA A 189 -2.30 5.80 -7.90
N ALA A 190 -1.80 6.84 -8.58
CA ALA A 190 -0.37 6.98 -8.87
C ALA A 190 0.48 7.17 -7.60
N ILE A 191 -0.04 7.95 -6.62
CA ILE A 191 0.56 8.11 -5.30
C ILE A 191 0.65 6.77 -4.57
N LEU A 192 -0.45 5.99 -4.57
CA LEU A 192 -0.44 4.67 -3.96
C LEU A 192 0.60 3.76 -4.60
N MET A 193 0.66 3.66 -5.93
CA MET A 193 1.65 2.84 -6.63
C MET A 193 3.08 3.16 -6.19
N LEU A 194 3.42 4.45 -6.06
CA LEU A 194 4.76 4.85 -5.64
C LEU A 194 4.98 4.55 -4.16
N ALA A 195 4.03 4.86 -3.28
CA ALA A 195 4.13 4.62 -1.84
C ALA A 195 4.27 3.13 -1.51
N ASP A 196 3.48 2.26 -2.15
CA ASP A 196 3.55 0.81 -2.00
C ASP A 196 4.91 0.26 -2.43
N CYS A 197 5.33 0.60 -3.65
CA CYS A 197 6.61 0.16 -4.20
C CYS A 197 7.80 0.57 -3.31
N VAL A 198 7.79 1.80 -2.81
CA VAL A 198 8.88 2.34 -1.99
C VAL A 198 8.85 1.76 -0.57
N GLU A 199 7.66 1.61 0.05
CA GLU A 199 7.54 1.00 1.38
C GLU A 199 8.06 -0.43 1.35
N SER A 200 7.62 -1.23 0.39
CA SER A 200 8.05 -2.61 0.21
C SER A 200 9.57 -2.72 -0.01
N ALA A 201 10.13 -1.89 -0.88
CA ALA A 201 11.57 -1.91 -1.17
C ALA A 201 12.40 -1.40 0.03
N SER A 202 11.90 -0.44 0.80
CA SER A 202 12.60 0.10 1.95
C SER A 202 12.91 -0.94 3.04
N ARG A 203 12.06 -1.97 3.15
CA ARG A 203 12.26 -3.08 4.09
C ARG A 203 13.46 -3.95 3.77
N THR A 204 13.96 -3.92 2.53
CA THR A 204 15.13 -4.69 2.11
C THR A 204 16.45 -3.98 2.41
N LEU A 205 16.41 -2.70 2.81
CA LEU A 205 17.58 -1.93 3.18
C LEU A 205 18.18 -2.46 4.49
N SER A 206 19.40 -2.98 4.44
CA SER A 206 20.13 -3.44 5.64
C SER A 206 20.40 -2.30 6.62
N GLU A 207 20.66 -1.10 6.10
CA GLU A 207 20.89 0.13 6.85
C GLU A 207 20.12 1.28 6.19
N PRO A 208 18.92 1.61 6.65
CA PRO A 208 18.07 2.64 6.07
C PRO A 208 18.51 4.05 6.51
N THR A 209 19.68 4.49 6.03
CA THR A 209 20.15 5.86 6.25
C THR A 209 19.33 6.86 5.40
N PRO A 210 19.21 8.14 5.81
CA PRO A 210 18.48 9.15 5.04
C PRO A 210 18.90 9.23 3.58
N ALA A 211 20.19 9.15 3.29
CA ALA A 211 20.70 9.18 1.92
C ALA A 211 20.29 7.95 1.10
N ARG A 212 20.28 6.75 1.71
CA ARG A 212 19.84 5.51 1.04
C ARG A 212 18.31 5.51 0.80
N ILE A 213 17.54 6.05 1.74
CA ILE A 213 16.10 6.22 1.57
C ILE A 213 15.81 7.21 0.44
N GLU A 214 16.47 8.36 0.41
CA GLU A 214 16.32 9.32 -0.67
C GLU A 214 16.65 8.71 -2.04
N GLN A 215 17.80 8.04 -2.14
CA GLN A 215 18.21 7.37 -3.38
C GLN A 215 17.17 6.34 -3.83
N LEU A 216 16.69 5.49 -2.92
CA LEU A 216 15.69 4.46 -3.21
C LEU A 216 14.39 5.07 -3.77
N VAL A 217 13.87 6.13 -3.13
CA VAL A 217 12.63 6.79 -3.57
C VAL A 217 12.79 7.37 -4.96
N ARG A 218 13.89 8.10 -5.21
CA ARG A 218 14.14 8.73 -6.52
C ARG A 218 14.36 7.69 -7.63
N ASP A 219 15.09 6.62 -7.36
CA ASP A 219 15.34 5.56 -8.34
C ASP A 219 14.04 4.84 -8.72
N LEU A 220 13.20 4.49 -7.74
CA LEU A 220 11.93 3.81 -8.01
C LEU A 220 10.92 4.73 -8.70
N SER A 221 10.86 5.99 -8.30
CA SER A 221 10.03 7.01 -8.97
C SER A 221 10.44 7.18 -10.42
N HIS A 222 11.72 7.39 -10.69
CA HIS A 222 12.26 7.49 -12.04
C HIS A 222 11.98 6.24 -12.87
N LYS A 223 12.15 5.06 -12.29
CA LYS A 223 11.85 3.79 -12.95
C LYS A 223 10.39 3.68 -13.37
N ARG A 224 9.44 4.04 -12.48
CA ARG A 224 8.00 4.04 -12.80
C ARG A 224 7.66 5.06 -13.88
N LEU A 225 8.30 6.24 -13.85
CA LEU A 225 8.13 7.27 -14.87
C LEU A 225 8.62 6.80 -16.23
N VAL A 226 9.83 6.24 -16.33
CA VAL A 226 10.41 5.77 -17.59
C VAL A 226 9.67 4.55 -18.15
N ASP A 227 9.14 3.69 -17.28
CA ASP A 227 8.28 2.55 -17.65
C ASP A 227 6.84 2.99 -18.03
N GLY A 228 6.57 4.30 -18.05
CA GLY A 228 5.29 4.89 -18.48
C GLY A 228 4.12 4.55 -17.56
N GLN A 229 4.38 4.21 -16.28
CA GLN A 229 3.32 3.81 -15.37
C GLN A 229 2.40 4.96 -14.94
N PHE A 230 2.84 6.21 -15.13
CA PHE A 230 2.07 7.42 -14.82
C PHE A 230 1.42 8.08 -16.04
N ASP A 231 1.52 7.46 -17.23
CA ASP A 231 1.06 8.06 -18.49
C ASP A 231 -0.44 8.37 -18.52
N ASP A 232 -1.24 7.53 -17.85
CA ASP A 232 -2.70 7.67 -17.81
C ASP A 232 -3.18 8.55 -16.62
N SER A 233 -2.24 8.99 -15.76
CA SER A 233 -2.52 9.82 -14.60
C SER A 233 -2.28 11.31 -14.91
N PRO A 234 -3.13 12.23 -14.40
CA PRO A 234 -2.90 13.67 -14.52
C PRO A 234 -1.79 14.20 -13.59
N LEU A 235 -0.91 13.33 -13.11
CA LEU A 235 0.21 13.68 -12.22
C LEU A 235 1.28 14.44 -13.01
N THR A 236 1.64 15.65 -12.59
CA THR A 236 2.68 16.45 -13.21
C THR A 236 4.07 16.11 -12.65
N LEU A 237 5.12 16.36 -13.44
CA LEU A 237 6.51 16.19 -12.97
C LEU A 237 6.86 17.08 -11.75
N ARG A 238 6.17 18.21 -11.59
CA ARG A 238 6.33 19.06 -10.40
C ARG A 238 5.73 18.38 -9.18
N GLU A 239 4.53 17.86 -9.30
CA GLU A 239 3.86 17.12 -8.22
C GLU A 239 4.66 15.87 -7.86
N LEU A 240 5.19 15.14 -8.84
CA LEU A 240 6.00 13.95 -8.60
C LEU A 240 7.21 14.26 -7.69
N ARG A 241 7.91 15.38 -7.90
CA ARG A 241 9.01 15.80 -7.01
C ARG A 241 8.54 16.09 -5.59
N VAL A 242 7.39 16.77 -5.45
CA VAL A 242 6.81 17.06 -4.12
C VAL A 242 6.40 15.78 -3.41
N LEU A 243 5.85 14.79 -4.15
CA LEU A 243 5.52 13.47 -3.64
C LEU A 243 6.76 12.71 -3.16
N GLU A 244 7.83 12.70 -3.95
CA GLU A 244 9.12 12.10 -3.57
C GLU A 244 9.63 12.66 -2.24
N ASP A 245 9.66 13.98 -2.09
CA ASP A 245 10.12 14.64 -0.87
C ASP A 245 9.24 14.30 0.34
N SER A 246 7.91 14.22 0.16
CA SER A 246 6.96 13.82 1.20
C SER A 246 7.15 12.36 1.63
N ILE A 247 7.33 11.45 0.67
CA ILE A 247 7.57 10.02 0.93
C ILE A 247 8.92 9.83 1.64
N ILE A 248 9.98 10.50 1.21
CA ILE A 248 11.30 10.49 1.86
C ILE A 248 11.18 10.92 3.32
N LYS A 249 10.45 12.02 3.58
CA LYS A 249 10.21 12.51 4.94
C LYS A 249 9.48 11.48 5.79
N SER A 250 8.43 10.85 5.26
CA SER A 250 7.63 9.85 5.96
C SER A 250 8.45 8.59 6.29
N LEU A 251 9.24 8.08 5.34
CA LEU A 251 10.11 6.93 5.56
C LEU A 251 11.21 7.24 6.57
N ASN A 252 11.85 8.41 6.48
CA ASN A 252 12.84 8.82 7.47
C ASN A 252 12.24 8.86 8.88
N ALA A 253 11.01 9.35 9.05
CA ALA A 253 10.33 9.34 10.35
C ALA A 253 10.09 7.92 10.86
N ILE A 254 9.68 6.98 10.00
CA ILE A 254 9.47 5.57 10.36
C ILE A 254 10.78 4.91 10.82
N TYR A 255 11.89 5.16 10.14
CA TYR A 255 13.16 4.52 10.44
C TYR A 255 13.93 5.22 11.57
N HIS A 256 13.82 6.55 11.74
CA HIS A 256 14.42 7.27 12.87
C HIS A 256 13.76 6.93 14.21
N GLY A 257 12.47 6.59 14.24
CA GLY A 257 11.80 6.09 15.45
C GLY A 257 12.33 4.74 15.95
N ARG A 258 13.18 4.07 15.18
CA ARG A 258 13.83 2.78 15.52
C ARG A 258 15.26 2.92 16.03
N ILE A 259 15.74 4.13 16.36
CA ILE A 259 17.05 4.29 17.02
C ILE A 259 16.95 3.58 18.37
N SER A 260 17.69 2.47 18.50
CA SER A 260 17.85 1.80 19.78
C SER A 260 18.57 2.76 20.74
N TYR A 261 17.86 3.26 21.73
CA TYR A 261 18.52 3.92 22.86
C TYR A 261 19.51 2.94 23.47
N PRO A 262 20.79 3.32 23.70
CA PRO A 262 21.71 2.50 24.46
C PRO A 262 21.04 2.15 25.77
N SER A 263 20.82 0.86 26.03
CA SER A 263 20.23 0.47 27.29
C SER A 263 21.19 0.91 28.39
N ALA A 264 20.68 1.44 29.50
CA ALA A 264 21.50 1.85 30.67
C ALA A 264 22.45 0.74 31.17
N ARG A 265 22.25 -0.49 30.73
CA ARG A 265 23.12 -1.65 30.94
C ARG A 265 24.42 -1.60 30.12
N THR A 266 24.41 -0.97 28.93
CA THR A 266 25.60 -0.82 28.08
C THR A 266 26.51 0.28 28.66
N GLU A 267 25.94 1.40 29.10
CA GLU A 267 26.68 2.49 29.75
C GLU A 267 27.30 2.06 31.09
N GLN A 268 26.62 1.20 31.86
CA GLN A 268 27.16 0.64 33.12
C GLN A 268 28.25 -0.39 32.90
N ARG A 269 28.30 -1.11 31.77
CA ARG A 269 29.40 -2.02 31.39
C ARG A 269 30.59 -1.25 30.88
N GLU A 270 30.41 -0.24 30.09
CA GLU A 270 31.48 0.65 29.63
C GLU A 270 32.12 1.44 30.79
N ALA A 271 31.29 1.92 31.71
CA ALA A 271 31.76 2.61 32.94
C ALA A 271 32.47 1.68 33.92
N ARG A 272 32.29 0.36 33.84
CA ARG A 272 33.00 -0.64 34.66
C ARG A 272 34.24 -1.22 34.00
N GLY A 273 34.58 -0.87 32.74
CA GLY A 273 35.75 -1.35 32.03
C GLY A 273 35.75 -2.85 31.71
N ASP A 274 34.57 -3.49 31.70
CA ASP A 274 34.43 -4.92 31.36
C ASP A 274 34.54 -5.13 29.85
N GLN A 275 35.68 -5.64 29.41
CA GLN A 275 35.87 -6.07 28.02
C GLN A 275 34.97 -7.28 27.70
N PRO A 276 34.38 -7.35 26.49
CA PRO A 276 33.58 -8.49 26.06
C PRO A 276 34.44 -9.74 25.96
N MET A 277 34.07 -10.82 26.64
CA MET A 277 34.67 -12.12 26.48
C MET A 277 34.55 -12.63 25.04
N PRO A 278 35.61 -13.20 24.44
CA PRO A 278 35.57 -13.75 23.09
C PRO A 278 34.60 -14.94 23.05
N ARG A 279 33.68 -14.94 22.06
CA ARG A 279 32.82 -16.07 21.79
C ARG A 279 33.64 -17.27 21.38
N VAL A 280 33.61 -18.32 22.19
CA VAL A 280 34.14 -19.63 21.84
C VAL A 280 33.20 -20.23 20.80
N ALA A 281 33.75 -20.48 19.58
CA ALA A 281 33.04 -21.20 18.52
C ALA A 281 32.89 -22.67 18.92
N SER A 282 31.67 -23.17 18.89
CA SER A 282 31.33 -24.58 18.89
C SER A 282 30.41 -24.87 17.73
#